data_ff24d0fc8f8f2ec0c9308c4e39c37e01
#
_entry.id   ff24d0fc8f8f2ec0c9308c4e39c37e01
#
_cell.length_a   1.000
_cell.length_b   1.000
_cell.length_c   1.000
_cell.angle_alpha   90.00
_cell.angle_beta   90.00
_cell.angle_gamma   90.00
#
_symmetry.space_group_name_H-M   'P 1'
#
loop_
_entity.id
_entity.type
_entity.pdbx_description
1 polymer ?
#
loop_
_entity_poly.entity_id
_entity_poly.type
_entity_poly.pdbx_seq_one_letter_code
_entity_poly.pdbx_strand_id
1 'polypeptide(L)'
;MVDEHANAAAGAGAWPSIPLAAWEGTRDTLHLYTQVVGKVRLANEPLTNHWWNVPLYVSARGLTTSLMPHPSGRCFQIDFDLVDHRLDVVTVDGDRRSLPLEPRSVADFSAEVMRLLDELGVGTPIWPMPVEIPGAIPFADDRIHASYDRDAVHRFWLGLVAIERVLKTFRTRFV
;
A
#
# COMPACT_ATOMS: atom_id res chain seq x y z
N MET A 1 -5.38 27.98 31.51
CA MET A 1 -4.46 26.81 31.44
C MET A 1 -5.37 25.62 31.32
N VAL A 2 -5.67 25.20 30.10
CA VAL A 2 -6.55 24.08 29.78
C VAL A 2 -5.64 22.97 29.28
N ASP A 3 -5.81 21.79 29.88
CA ASP A 3 -4.98 20.61 29.75
C ASP A 3 -4.63 20.23 28.30
N GLU A 4 -3.37 20.33 27.96
CA GLU A 4 -2.74 19.93 26.68
C GLU A 4 -2.22 18.47 26.71
N HIS A 5 -2.60 17.67 27.71
CA HIS A 5 -2.11 16.30 27.90
C HIS A 5 -3.15 15.19 27.73
N ALA A 6 -4.30 15.47 27.10
CA ALA A 6 -5.36 14.47 26.94
C ALA A 6 -5.26 13.60 25.67
N ASN A 7 -4.14 13.60 24.90
CA ASN A 7 -4.06 12.86 23.63
C ASN A 7 -3.02 11.74 23.59
N ALA A 8 -2.54 11.24 24.71
CA ALA A 8 -1.43 10.27 24.78
C ALA A 8 -1.84 8.85 25.23
N ALA A 9 -3.12 8.52 25.30
CA ALA A 9 -3.56 7.16 25.65
C ALA A 9 -4.80 6.73 24.87
N ALA A 10 -4.73 6.73 23.54
CA ALA A 10 -5.63 5.86 22.77
C ALA A 10 -5.19 4.42 23.03
N GLY A 11 -5.83 3.77 24.02
CA GLY A 11 -5.55 2.41 24.40
C GLY A 11 -5.63 1.46 23.19
N ALA A 12 -4.89 0.36 23.22
CA ALA A 12 -4.75 -0.66 22.17
C ALA A 12 -6.06 -1.36 21.72
N GLY A 13 -7.17 -0.66 21.71
CA GLY A 13 -8.50 -1.13 21.36
C GLY A 13 -9.46 -0.09 20.78
N ALA A 14 -9.08 1.19 20.71
CA ALA A 14 -9.95 2.22 20.16
C ALA A 14 -9.86 2.25 18.62
N TRP A 15 -11.01 2.33 17.95
CA TRP A 15 -11.09 2.54 16.51
C TRP A 15 -10.64 3.97 16.18
N PRO A 16 -9.72 4.18 15.24
CA PRO A 16 -9.30 5.53 14.88
C PRO A 16 -10.43 6.28 14.20
N SER A 17 -10.59 7.56 14.55
CA SER A 17 -11.52 8.44 13.84
C SER A 17 -10.94 8.81 12.47
N ILE A 18 -11.65 8.48 11.40
CA ILE A 18 -11.25 8.76 10.02
C ILE A 18 -12.48 9.16 9.17
N PRO A 19 -13.03 10.38 9.37
CA PRO A 19 -14.15 10.87 8.59
C PRO A 19 -13.80 10.93 7.10
N LEU A 20 -14.59 10.28 6.25
CA LEU A 20 -14.30 10.11 4.83
C LEU A 20 -14.02 11.43 4.12
N ALA A 21 -14.86 12.44 4.32
CA ALA A 21 -14.71 13.75 3.66
C ALA A 21 -13.39 14.47 4.03
N ALA A 22 -12.74 14.11 5.14
CA ALA A 22 -11.53 14.79 5.57
C ALA A 22 -10.25 14.30 4.83
N TRP A 23 -10.32 13.17 4.14
CA TRP A 23 -9.15 12.58 3.48
C TRP A 23 -9.44 11.95 2.11
N GLU A 24 -10.58 12.26 1.52
CA GLU A 24 -11.05 11.66 0.26
C GLU A 24 -10.00 11.71 -0.84
N GLY A 25 -9.38 12.86 -1.10
CA GLY A 25 -8.32 12.98 -2.12
C GLY A 25 -7.09 12.10 -1.80
N THR A 26 -6.73 11.97 -0.53
CA THR A 26 -5.63 11.07 -0.10
C THR A 26 -6.03 9.61 -0.23
N ARG A 27 -7.28 9.25 0.11
CA ARG A 27 -7.81 7.90 -0.09
C ARG A 27 -7.72 7.48 -1.55
N ASP A 28 -8.17 8.34 -2.45
CA ASP A 28 -8.22 8.05 -3.88
C ASP A 28 -6.80 7.90 -4.46
N THR A 29 -5.90 8.79 -4.08
CA THR A 29 -4.48 8.69 -4.47
C THR A 29 -3.82 7.42 -3.92
N LEU A 30 -4.00 7.13 -2.63
CA LEU A 30 -3.43 5.91 -2.01
C LEU A 30 -4.01 4.65 -2.63
N HIS A 31 -5.32 4.62 -2.95
CA HIS A 31 -5.94 3.51 -3.65
C HIS A 31 -5.26 3.26 -5.01
N LEU A 32 -4.99 4.29 -5.78
CA LEU A 32 -4.30 4.17 -7.06
C LEU A 32 -2.83 3.72 -6.89
N TYR A 33 -2.13 4.21 -5.88
CA TYR A 33 -0.80 3.72 -5.54
C TYR A 33 -0.81 2.21 -5.21
N THR A 34 -1.80 1.76 -4.43
CA THR A 34 -1.93 0.33 -4.13
C THR A 34 -2.29 -0.50 -5.34
N GLN A 35 -3.02 0.06 -6.32
CA GLN A 35 -3.29 -0.63 -7.59
C GLN A 35 -2.02 -0.79 -8.45
N VAL A 36 -1.14 0.21 -8.50
CA VAL A 36 0.16 0.07 -9.19
C VAL A 36 0.93 -1.12 -8.62
N VAL A 37 1.09 -1.17 -7.30
CA VAL A 37 1.82 -2.25 -6.61
C VAL A 37 1.08 -3.59 -6.71
N GLY A 38 -0.25 -3.59 -6.58
CA GLY A 38 -1.08 -4.78 -6.76
C GLY A 38 -0.95 -5.41 -8.15
N LYS A 39 -0.77 -4.58 -9.20
CA LYS A 39 -0.51 -5.08 -10.57
C LYS A 39 0.90 -5.65 -10.73
N VAL A 40 1.90 -5.11 -10.04
CA VAL A 40 3.23 -5.74 -9.97
C VAL A 40 3.10 -7.12 -9.32
N ARG A 41 2.35 -7.23 -8.23
CA ARG A 41 2.09 -8.50 -7.57
C ARG A 41 1.34 -9.47 -8.49
N LEU A 42 0.28 -9.03 -9.13
CA LEU A 42 -0.50 -9.83 -10.08
C LEU A 42 0.39 -10.42 -11.20
N ALA A 43 1.37 -9.66 -11.69
CA ALA A 43 2.24 -10.07 -12.77
C ALA A 43 3.33 -11.09 -12.34
N ASN A 44 3.67 -11.14 -11.06
CA ASN A 44 4.73 -12.00 -10.53
C ASN A 44 4.20 -13.23 -9.77
N GLU A 45 3.05 -13.13 -9.12
CA GLU A 45 2.49 -14.22 -8.33
C GLU A 45 1.76 -15.23 -9.22
N PRO A 46 1.91 -16.52 -8.96
CA PRO A 46 1.08 -17.55 -9.61
C PRO A 46 -0.41 -17.28 -9.40
N LEU A 47 -1.21 -17.49 -10.45
CA LEU A 47 -2.65 -17.32 -10.37
C LEU A 47 -3.24 -18.28 -9.32
N THR A 48 -3.92 -17.70 -8.34
CA THR A 48 -4.65 -18.45 -7.31
C THR A 48 -6.15 -18.19 -7.41
N ASN A 49 -6.94 -19.13 -6.88
CA ASN A 49 -8.39 -19.05 -6.87
C ASN A 49 -8.87 -17.74 -6.25
N HIS A 50 -9.92 -17.14 -6.79
CA HIS A 50 -10.50 -15.86 -6.36
C HIS A 50 -9.51 -14.68 -6.36
N TRP A 51 -8.49 -14.69 -7.19
CA TRP A 51 -7.49 -13.63 -7.31
C TRP A 51 -6.72 -13.33 -6.00
N TRP A 52 -6.55 -14.32 -5.14
CA TRP A 52 -5.83 -14.19 -3.87
C TRP A 52 -4.34 -13.89 -4.04
N ASN A 53 -3.87 -13.91 -5.26
CA ASN A 53 -2.53 -13.47 -5.65
C ASN A 53 -2.40 -11.94 -5.88
N VAL A 54 -3.48 -11.16 -5.67
CA VAL A 54 -3.47 -9.70 -5.89
C VAL A 54 -3.45 -8.89 -4.59
N PRO A 55 -4.21 -9.26 -3.51
CA PRO A 55 -4.35 -8.42 -2.33
C PRO A 55 -3.02 -8.13 -1.63
N LEU A 56 -2.91 -6.91 -1.07
CA LEU A 56 -1.87 -6.59 -0.12
C LEU A 56 -2.30 -7.05 1.28
N TYR A 57 -1.31 -7.40 2.11
CA TYR A 57 -1.55 -7.82 3.48
C TYR A 57 -1.21 -6.73 4.48
N VAL A 58 -1.92 -6.70 5.60
CA VAL A 58 -1.59 -5.79 6.71
C VAL A 58 -0.34 -6.30 7.41
N SER A 59 0.63 -5.42 7.58
CA SER A 59 1.87 -5.67 8.30
C SER A 59 1.99 -4.79 9.54
N ALA A 60 3.02 -5.02 10.35
CA ALA A 60 3.31 -4.23 11.54
C ALA A 60 3.68 -2.77 11.24
N ARG A 61 3.89 -2.40 9.97
CA ARG A 61 4.27 -1.04 9.56
C ARG A 61 3.42 -0.47 8.43
N GLY A 62 2.46 -1.22 7.91
CA GLY A 62 1.64 -0.75 6.79
C GLY A 62 1.06 -1.91 5.98
N LEU A 63 1.30 -1.90 4.66
CA LEU A 63 0.83 -2.92 3.73
C LEU A 63 2.02 -3.59 3.04
N THR A 64 1.90 -4.88 2.74
CA THR A 64 2.96 -5.65 2.08
C THR A 64 2.41 -6.52 0.96
N THR A 65 3.19 -6.71 -0.10
CA THR A 65 2.94 -7.75 -1.11
C THR A 65 3.27 -9.15 -0.56
N SER A 66 4.00 -9.24 0.58
CA SER A 66 4.80 -10.41 0.91
C SER A 66 5.81 -10.75 -0.19
N LEU A 67 6.58 -11.83 0.01
CA LEU A 67 7.62 -12.23 -0.93
C LEU A 67 7.01 -12.72 -2.24
N MET A 68 7.45 -12.17 -3.36
CA MET A 68 7.01 -12.53 -4.72
C MET A 68 8.19 -13.14 -5.50
N PRO A 69 7.97 -14.20 -6.31
CA PRO A 69 8.95 -14.68 -7.26
C PRO A 69 9.07 -13.71 -8.46
N HIS A 70 10.22 -13.66 -9.11
CA HIS A 70 10.40 -12.96 -10.38
C HIS A 70 11.00 -13.89 -11.43
N PRO A 71 10.67 -13.76 -12.73
CA PRO A 71 11.19 -14.62 -13.80
C PRO A 71 12.70 -14.68 -13.92
N SER A 72 13.44 -13.67 -13.41
CA SER A 72 14.91 -13.70 -13.33
C SER A 72 15.46 -14.73 -12.33
N GLY A 73 14.61 -15.39 -11.55
CA GLY A 73 15.00 -16.28 -10.44
C GLY A 73 15.19 -15.57 -9.11
N ARG A 74 15.14 -14.23 -9.07
CA ARG A 74 15.15 -13.46 -7.81
C ARG A 74 13.78 -13.49 -7.14
N CYS A 75 13.76 -13.26 -5.83
CA CYS A 75 12.52 -12.96 -5.13
C CYS A 75 12.61 -11.57 -4.50
N PHE A 76 11.49 -10.89 -4.42
CA PHE A 76 11.42 -9.53 -3.86
C PHE A 76 10.08 -9.28 -3.19
N GLN A 77 10.00 -8.23 -2.38
CA GLN A 77 8.73 -7.75 -1.84
C GLN A 77 8.66 -6.23 -1.90
N ILE A 78 7.44 -5.70 -1.88
CA ILE A 78 7.16 -4.27 -1.82
C ILE A 78 6.34 -4.00 -0.56
N ASP A 79 6.82 -3.04 0.24
CA ASP A 79 6.18 -2.63 1.47
C ASP A 79 5.80 -1.14 1.41
N PHE A 80 4.54 -0.84 1.71
CA PHE A 80 4.12 0.50 2.09
C PHE A 80 4.37 0.66 3.59
N ASP A 81 5.45 1.31 3.97
CA ASP A 81 5.70 1.69 5.35
C ASP A 81 4.88 2.96 5.67
N LEU A 82 3.75 2.79 6.34
CA LEU A 82 2.81 3.85 6.69
C LEU A 82 3.10 4.45 8.09
N VAL A 83 4.23 4.07 8.68
CA VAL A 83 4.80 4.69 9.90
C VAL A 83 5.84 5.74 9.51
N ASP A 84 6.81 5.36 8.67
CA ASP A 84 7.85 6.26 8.17
C ASP A 84 7.46 6.93 6.83
N HIS A 85 6.33 6.56 6.25
CA HIS A 85 5.80 7.06 4.98
C HIS A 85 6.77 6.92 3.81
N ARG A 86 7.08 5.68 3.49
CA ARG A 86 7.88 5.31 2.32
C ARG A 86 7.41 4.00 1.71
N LEU A 87 7.64 3.84 0.43
CA LEU A 87 7.55 2.55 -0.25
C LEU A 87 8.95 1.95 -0.27
N ASP A 88 9.08 0.72 0.16
CA ASP A 88 10.32 -0.04 0.12
C ASP A 88 10.20 -1.20 -0.86
N VAL A 89 11.18 -1.38 -1.74
CA VAL A 89 11.37 -2.58 -2.55
C VAL A 89 12.63 -3.28 -2.05
N VAL A 90 12.49 -4.54 -1.63
CA VAL A 90 13.56 -5.32 -1.03
C VAL A 90 13.69 -6.66 -1.75
N THR A 91 14.91 -7.05 -2.10
CA THR A 91 15.21 -8.37 -2.70
C THR A 91 15.78 -9.33 -1.66
N VAL A 92 15.68 -10.63 -1.92
CA VAL A 92 16.26 -11.66 -1.05
C VAL A 92 17.81 -11.59 -0.96
N ASP A 93 18.44 -10.92 -1.93
CA ASP A 93 19.89 -10.70 -1.94
C ASP A 93 20.32 -9.55 -1.00
N GLY A 94 19.35 -8.87 -0.38
CA GLY A 94 19.59 -7.76 0.54
C GLY A 94 19.61 -6.37 -0.10
N ASP A 95 19.43 -6.29 -1.42
CA ASP A 95 19.29 -4.99 -2.09
C ASP A 95 17.97 -4.32 -1.69
N ARG A 96 18.02 -3.00 -1.50
CA ARG A 96 16.84 -2.19 -1.16
C ARG A 96 16.84 -0.88 -1.92
N ARG A 97 15.64 -0.46 -2.33
CA ARG A 97 15.34 0.88 -2.81
C ARG A 97 14.11 1.41 -2.10
N SER A 98 14.08 2.72 -1.90
CA SER A 98 12.98 3.37 -1.18
C SER A 98 12.49 4.59 -1.94
N LEU A 99 11.19 4.85 -1.86
CA LEU A 99 10.52 6.01 -2.41
C LEU A 99 9.71 6.69 -1.29
N PRO A 100 9.89 7.98 -1.00
CA PRO A 100 9.05 8.68 -0.02
C PRO A 100 7.58 8.69 -0.45
N LEU A 101 6.68 8.40 0.48
CA LEU A 101 5.24 8.60 0.31
C LEU A 101 4.90 10.02 0.77
N GLU A 102 4.60 10.86 -0.20
CA GLU A 102 4.34 12.30 -0.06
C GLU A 102 3.37 12.74 -1.16
N PRO A 103 2.82 13.97 -1.11
CA PRO A 103 2.01 14.48 -2.21
C PRO A 103 2.74 14.39 -3.55
N ARG A 104 2.24 13.54 -4.43
CA ARG A 104 2.84 13.21 -5.73
C ARG A 104 1.76 12.66 -6.65
N SER A 105 1.81 12.95 -7.94
CA SER A 105 0.88 12.39 -8.91
C SER A 105 1.02 10.87 -9.03
N VAL A 106 -0.07 10.19 -9.38
CA VAL A 106 -0.03 8.75 -9.68
C VAL A 106 0.92 8.47 -10.83
N ALA A 107 0.99 9.37 -11.82
CA ALA A 107 1.92 9.25 -12.94
C ALA A 107 3.38 9.21 -12.46
N ASP A 108 3.77 10.17 -11.61
CA ASP A 108 5.14 10.23 -11.09
C ASP A 108 5.43 9.08 -10.13
N PHE A 109 4.47 8.69 -9.28
CA PHE A 109 4.60 7.53 -8.41
C PHE A 109 4.81 6.24 -9.21
N SER A 110 3.98 6.00 -10.22
CA SER A 110 4.08 4.81 -11.08
C SER A 110 5.43 4.74 -11.80
N ALA A 111 5.88 5.86 -12.38
CA ALA A 111 7.18 5.94 -13.05
C ALA A 111 8.35 5.60 -12.08
N GLU A 112 8.32 6.16 -10.87
CA GLU A 112 9.34 5.90 -9.85
C GLU A 112 9.33 4.43 -9.39
N VAL A 113 8.16 3.84 -9.17
CA VAL A 113 8.05 2.40 -8.81
C VAL A 113 8.68 1.54 -9.90
N MET A 114 8.35 1.77 -11.17
CA MET A 114 8.92 1.00 -12.28
C MET A 114 10.44 1.17 -12.35
N ARG A 115 10.94 2.39 -12.18
CA ARG A 115 12.39 2.67 -12.13
C ARG A 115 13.09 1.91 -11.01
N LEU A 116 12.51 1.87 -9.79
CA LEU A 116 13.10 1.12 -8.66
C LEU A 116 13.16 -0.38 -8.94
N LEU A 117 12.12 -0.94 -9.57
CA LEU A 117 12.09 -2.35 -9.96
C LEU A 117 13.17 -2.66 -11.01
N ASP A 118 13.33 -1.79 -12.01
CA ASP A 118 14.38 -1.94 -13.04
C ASP A 118 15.78 -1.88 -12.43
N GLU A 119 16.05 -0.92 -11.53
CA GLU A 119 17.33 -0.79 -10.84
C GLU A 119 17.69 -2.01 -9.98
N LEU A 120 16.69 -2.72 -9.46
CA LEU A 120 16.87 -3.94 -8.69
C LEU A 120 16.91 -5.21 -9.55
N GLY A 121 16.77 -5.09 -10.88
CA GLY A 121 16.75 -6.24 -11.80
C GLY A 121 15.50 -7.12 -11.63
N VAL A 122 14.40 -6.52 -11.14
CA VAL A 122 13.07 -7.14 -11.01
C VAL A 122 12.00 -6.34 -11.77
N GLY A 123 12.40 -5.73 -12.88
CA GLY A 123 11.51 -4.98 -13.77
C GLY A 123 10.31 -5.81 -14.23
N THR A 124 9.12 -5.31 -13.99
CA THR A 124 7.86 -6.03 -14.19
C THR A 124 6.91 -5.18 -15.02
N PRO A 125 6.61 -5.56 -16.27
CA PRO A 125 5.58 -4.88 -17.05
C PRO A 125 4.19 -5.13 -16.44
N ILE A 126 3.41 -4.06 -16.29
CA ILE A 126 2.05 -4.14 -15.76
C ILE A 126 1.02 -3.58 -16.74
N TRP A 127 -0.23 -4.01 -16.61
CA TRP A 127 -1.33 -3.37 -17.31
C TRP A 127 -1.54 -1.94 -16.76
N PRO A 128 -1.45 -0.89 -17.60
CA PRO A 128 -1.34 0.50 -17.14
C PRO A 128 -2.68 1.14 -16.69
N MET A 129 -3.80 0.43 -16.80
CA MET A 129 -5.12 0.96 -16.46
C MET A 129 -5.54 0.55 -15.05
N PRO A 130 -6.00 1.48 -14.19
CA PRO A 130 -6.71 1.13 -12.98
C PRO A 130 -7.96 0.32 -13.28
N VAL A 131 -8.41 -0.49 -12.31
CA VAL A 131 -9.64 -1.28 -12.41
C VAL A 131 -10.65 -0.83 -11.34
N GLU A 132 -11.95 -1.05 -11.61
CA GLU A 132 -13.03 -0.76 -10.67
C GLU A 132 -13.13 0.71 -10.23
N ILE A 133 -12.64 1.63 -11.08
CA ILE A 133 -12.71 3.09 -10.86
C ILE A 133 -13.46 3.71 -12.02
N PRO A 134 -14.58 4.40 -11.78
CA PRO A 134 -15.26 5.16 -12.82
C PRO A 134 -14.36 6.25 -13.41
N GLY A 135 -14.31 6.35 -14.75
CA GLY A 135 -13.48 7.35 -15.42
C GLY A 135 -11.97 7.13 -15.24
N ALA A 136 -11.54 5.87 -15.09
CA ALA A 136 -10.13 5.52 -14.88
C ALA A 136 -9.19 6.20 -15.88
N ILE A 137 -8.11 6.80 -15.37
CA ILE A 137 -7.03 7.41 -16.14
C ILE A 137 -5.85 6.44 -16.15
N PRO A 138 -5.16 6.19 -17.28
CA PRO A 138 -3.93 5.39 -17.27
C PRO A 138 -2.94 5.92 -16.24
N PHE A 139 -2.25 5.05 -15.51
CA PHE A 139 -1.33 5.49 -14.44
C PHE A 139 -0.33 6.53 -14.91
N ALA A 140 0.23 6.38 -16.11
CA ALA A 140 1.22 7.31 -16.67
C ALA A 140 0.65 8.72 -16.97
N ASP A 141 -0.67 8.84 -17.12
CA ASP A 141 -1.35 10.08 -17.49
C ASP A 141 -2.03 10.75 -16.30
N ASP A 142 -2.17 10.05 -15.17
CA ASP A 142 -2.90 10.53 -14.00
C ASP A 142 -2.08 11.52 -13.16
N ARG A 143 -2.30 12.78 -13.44
CA ARG A 143 -1.72 13.92 -12.71
C ARG A 143 -2.75 14.61 -11.79
N ILE A 144 -3.96 14.06 -11.71
CA ILE A 144 -5.07 14.61 -10.91
C ILE A 144 -4.96 14.10 -9.48
N HIS A 145 -4.77 12.79 -9.30
CA HIS A 145 -4.65 12.18 -7.99
C HIS A 145 -3.21 12.37 -7.48
N ALA A 146 -3.04 13.32 -6.55
CA ALA A 146 -1.72 13.73 -6.06
C ALA A 146 -1.69 14.07 -4.56
N SER A 147 -2.77 13.81 -3.83
CA SER A 147 -2.88 14.14 -2.42
C SER A 147 -2.29 13.04 -1.54
N TYR A 148 -1.59 13.43 -0.47
CA TYR A 148 -1.10 12.49 0.54
C TYR A 148 -1.05 13.17 1.91
N ASP A 149 -1.97 12.81 2.80
CA ASP A 149 -2.00 13.22 4.21
C ASP A 149 -1.48 12.06 5.07
N ARG A 150 -0.29 12.26 5.64
CA ARG A 150 0.42 11.26 6.46
C ARG A 150 -0.40 10.79 7.66
N ASP A 151 -1.05 11.72 8.36
CA ASP A 151 -1.82 11.41 9.56
C ASP A 151 -3.09 10.62 9.21
N ALA A 152 -3.77 10.97 8.12
CA ALA A 152 -4.93 10.24 7.64
C ALA A 152 -4.56 8.82 7.20
N VAL A 153 -3.47 8.66 6.45
CA VAL A 153 -2.96 7.36 6.01
C VAL A 153 -2.54 6.49 7.20
N HIS A 154 -1.88 7.07 8.20
CA HIS A 154 -1.52 6.35 9.42
C HIS A 154 -2.76 5.88 10.20
N ARG A 155 -3.77 6.76 10.38
CA ARG A 155 -5.06 6.37 11.00
C ARG A 155 -5.78 5.28 10.21
N PHE A 156 -5.77 5.36 8.88
CA PHE A 156 -6.33 4.32 8.02
C PHE A 156 -5.67 2.96 8.28
N TRP A 157 -4.33 2.92 8.31
CA TRP A 157 -3.61 1.69 8.62
C TRP A 157 -3.94 1.15 10.02
N LEU A 158 -4.01 2.00 11.04
CA LEU A 158 -4.44 1.56 12.39
C LEU A 158 -5.85 0.96 12.38
N GLY A 159 -6.75 1.50 11.55
CA GLY A 159 -8.06 0.91 11.30
C GLY A 159 -7.97 -0.49 10.70
N LEU A 160 -7.11 -0.69 9.69
CA LEU A 160 -6.88 -2.01 9.09
C LEU A 160 -6.29 -3.00 10.11
N VAL A 161 -5.37 -2.57 10.97
CA VAL A 161 -4.82 -3.40 12.07
C VAL A 161 -5.93 -3.84 13.03
N ALA A 162 -6.86 -2.94 13.38
CA ALA A 162 -8.00 -3.27 14.23
C ALA A 162 -8.94 -4.29 13.55
N ILE A 163 -9.25 -4.09 12.26
CA ILE A 163 -10.05 -5.03 11.44
C ILE A 163 -9.36 -6.39 11.37
N GLU A 164 -8.08 -6.45 11.08
CA GLU A 164 -7.30 -7.69 10.97
C GLU A 164 -7.37 -8.50 12.27
N ARG A 165 -7.26 -7.85 13.41
CA ARG A 165 -7.40 -8.49 14.73
C ARG A 165 -8.78 -9.13 14.92
N VAL A 166 -9.84 -8.40 14.55
CA VAL A 166 -11.22 -8.91 14.67
C VAL A 166 -11.42 -10.12 13.75
N LEU A 167 -10.98 -10.02 12.48
CA LEU A 167 -11.14 -11.09 11.50
C LEU A 167 -10.33 -12.34 11.89
N LYS A 168 -9.11 -12.18 12.40
CA LYS A 168 -8.31 -13.30 12.92
C LYS A 168 -9.00 -14.01 14.08
N THR A 169 -9.57 -13.26 15.04
CA THR A 169 -10.34 -13.83 16.16
C THR A 169 -11.59 -14.55 15.66
N PHE A 170 -12.31 -13.96 14.70
CA PHE A 170 -13.50 -14.60 14.12
C PHE A 170 -13.14 -15.92 13.41
N ARG A 171 -12.06 -15.94 12.65
CA ARG A 171 -11.62 -17.12 11.89
C ARG A 171 -11.32 -18.33 12.80
N THR A 172 -10.91 -18.14 14.04
CA THR A 172 -10.63 -19.25 14.96
C THR A 172 -11.86 -20.08 15.31
N ARG A 173 -13.08 -19.59 15.01
CA ARG A 173 -14.33 -20.32 15.24
C ARG A 173 -14.61 -21.38 14.16
N PHE A 174 -13.81 -21.42 13.10
CA PHE A 174 -13.98 -22.35 11.97
C PHE A 174 -12.81 -23.37 11.87
N VAL A 175 -12.18 -23.66 12.99
CA VAL A 175 -11.11 -24.64 13.11
C VAL A 175 -11.67 -25.93 13.69
#